data_6dbcbe904aced1ae6cb4bd9c69b76d18
#
_entry.id   6dbcbe904aced1ae6cb4bd9c69b76d18
#
_cell.length_a   1.000
_cell.length_b   1.000
_cell.length_c   1.000
_cell.angle_alpha   90.00
_cell.angle_beta   90.00
_cell.angle_gamma   90.00
#
_symmetry.space_group_name_H-M   'P 1'
#
loop_
_entity.id
_entity.type
_entity.pdbx_description
1 polymer ?
#
loop_
_entity_poly.entity_id
_entity_poly.type
_entity_poly.pdbx_seq_one_letter_code
_entity_poly.pdbx_strand_id
1 'polypeptide(L)'
;WGIASPKTEVIPMKLKRIIALSLSAASLALALTACGSSSSASDDAAQVSGSSDAQTTVKLGVVGAIYEDIWAPAKEKLADEGIDLEFVQFSDYVTPNNALANGEIDLNAFQHRIYLQSEIDSYGYEIENIGNTFIIPLNLYSDKVKSVDELKDGDTVAIPDDATNGGRALKVLEAAGLIKLKDGADFNLTVDDIETYNKQIKIEELKANIIPSTLADVTAGVVNGNYALDFGLKTEDAIYKDDKLDIEEYWNLIAARTEDLSDPAKVETYKKVVAAFQSDETEAVFNDQFGGYFIKAGWDQDLLADK
;
A
#
# COMPACT_ATOMS: atom_id res chain seq x y z
N TRP A 1 24.42 -58.75 -7.65
CA TRP A 1 24.52 -57.94 -8.87
C TRP A 1 24.17 -56.52 -8.48
N GLY A 2 25.25 -55.70 -8.32
CA GLY A 2 25.17 -54.31 -7.95
C GLY A 2 24.81 -53.44 -9.15
N ILE A 3 24.03 -52.41 -8.90
CA ILE A 3 23.86 -51.27 -9.84
C ILE A 3 24.33 -50.03 -9.11
N ALA A 4 25.36 -49.41 -9.68
CA ALA A 4 26.03 -48.23 -9.15
C ALA A 4 25.18 -46.98 -9.40
N SER A 5 25.12 -46.10 -8.38
CA SER A 5 24.60 -44.75 -8.48
C SER A 5 25.55 -43.82 -9.27
N PRO A 6 25.07 -42.91 -10.09
CA PRO A 6 25.93 -41.91 -10.71
C PRO A 6 26.26 -40.78 -9.73
N LYS A 7 27.55 -40.49 -9.63
CA LYS A 7 28.10 -39.36 -8.90
C LYS A 7 27.83 -38.05 -9.67
N THR A 8 27.15 -37.11 -9.04
CA THR A 8 27.00 -35.74 -9.56
C THR A 8 28.28 -34.98 -9.26
N GLU A 9 29.00 -34.59 -10.29
CA GLU A 9 30.16 -33.70 -10.22
C GLU A 9 29.72 -32.25 -9.96
N VAL A 10 30.24 -31.69 -8.87
CA VAL A 10 30.06 -30.26 -8.54
C VAL A 10 31.21 -29.49 -9.21
N ILE A 11 30.88 -28.61 -10.14
CA ILE A 11 31.83 -27.70 -10.81
C ILE A 11 31.98 -26.45 -9.93
N PRO A 12 33.19 -26.08 -9.49
CA PRO A 12 33.39 -24.83 -8.73
C PRO A 12 33.51 -23.63 -9.67
N MET A 13 32.59 -22.67 -9.54
CA MET A 13 32.68 -21.38 -10.20
C MET A 13 33.79 -20.52 -9.58
N LYS A 14 34.83 -20.24 -10.36
CA LYS A 14 35.95 -19.35 -9.99
C LYS A 14 35.50 -17.87 -10.02
N LEU A 15 35.50 -17.26 -8.86
CA LEU A 15 35.30 -15.83 -8.66
C LEU A 15 36.53 -15.06 -9.13
N LYS A 16 36.43 -14.32 -10.24
CA LYS A 16 37.49 -13.39 -10.70
C LYS A 16 37.32 -12.06 -10.00
N ARG A 17 38.22 -11.77 -9.05
CA ARG A 17 38.44 -10.43 -8.49
C ARG A 17 39.15 -9.57 -9.53
N ILE A 18 38.56 -8.45 -9.91
CA ILE A 18 39.23 -7.39 -10.64
C ILE A 18 39.49 -6.26 -9.62
N ILE A 19 40.77 -6.09 -9.32
CA ILE A 19 41.31 -4.94 -8.56
C ILE A 19 41.73 -3.95 -9.63
N ALA A 20 41.14 -2.75 -9.61
CA ALA A 20 41.66 -1.60 -10.33
C ALA A 20 42.10 -0.52 -9.33
N LEU A 21 43.40 -0.44 -9.13
CA LEU A 21 44.06 0.71 -8.50
C LEU A 21 44.19 1.82 -9.55
N SER A 22 43.82 3.05 -9.22
CA SER A 22 44.38 4.24 -9.86
C SER A 22 44.57 5.35 -8.83
N LEU A 23 45.84 5.57 -8.51
CA LEU A 23 46.40 6.78 -7.90
C LEU A 23 46.33 7.93 -8.95
N SER A 24 45.96 9.13 -8.51
CA SER A 24 46.49 10.35 -9.11
C SER A 24 46.44 11.51 -8.16
N ALA A 25 47.55 12.16 -8.11
CA ALA A 25 48.12 13.09 -7.19
C ALA A 25 47.54 14.50 -7.19
N ALA A 26 47.86 15.18 -6.12
CA ALA A 26 47.62 16.57 -5.78
C ALA A 26 48.26 17.57 -6.78
N SER A 27 47.64 18.74 -6.90
CA SER A 27 48.31 19.96 -7.32
C SER A 27 47.70 21.14 -6.53
N LEU A 28 48.53 21.67 -5.64
CA LEU A 28 48.37 22.89 -4.85
C LEU A 28 48.94 24.05 -5.71
N ALA A 29 48.20 25.14 -5.89
CA ALA A 29 48.79 26.41 -6.35
C ALA A 29 48.12 27.60 -5.64
N LEU A 30 48.83 28.19 -4.71
CA LEU A 30 48.58 29.53 -4.16
C LEU A 30 49.03 30.58 -5.20
N ALA A 31 48.23 31.65 -5.30
CA ALA A 31 48.75 32.95 -5.72
C ALA A 31 47.97 34.09 -5.03
N LEU A 32 48.62 34.78 -4.16
CA LEU A 32 48.25 36.08 -3.54
C LEU A 32 48.80 37.22 -4.42
N THR A 33 48.19 38.38 -4.22
CA THR A 33 48.55 39.78 -4.54
C THR A 33 47.78 40.41 -5.69
N ALA A 34 47.31 41.65 -5.68
CA ALA A 34 47.58 42.85 -4.88
C ALA A 34 46.49 43.91 -5.17
N CYS A 35 46.43 44.89 -4.29
CA CYS A 35 45.64 46.14 -4.35
C CYS A 35 45.82 46.99 -5.60
N GLY A 36 44.76 47.74 -5.95
CA GLY A 36 44.87 48.87 -6.88
C GLY A 36 43.51 49.55 -7.16
N SER A 37 43.41 50.79 -6.76
CA SER A 37 42.32 51.76 -6.62
C SER A 37 41.48 52.08 -7.87
N SER A 38 40.20 52.39 -7.56
CA SER A 38 39.34 53.46 -8.12
C SER A 38 39.06 53.55 -9.62
N SER A 39 37.79 53.33 -9.98
CA SER A 39 36.93 54.40 -10.54
C SER A 39 35.53 53.83 -10.86
N SER A 40 34.55 54.69 -10.57
CA SER A 40 33.12 54.56 -10.76
C SER A 40 32.72 54.26 -12.19
N ALA A 41 31.89 53.20 -12.36
CA ALA A 41 30.90 53.13 -13.44
C ALA A 41 29.72 52.30 -12.91
N SER A 42 28.55 52.93 -12.86
CA SER A 42 27.26 52.34 -12.64
C SER A 42 26.92 51.42 -13.80
N ASP A 43 26.82 50.13 -13.51
CA ASP A 43 26.14 49.20 -14.39
C ASP A 43 25.11 48.41 -13.60
N ASP A 44 23.89 48.60 -14.04
CA ASP A 44 22.67 47.97 -13.62
C ASP A 44 22.77 46.44 -13.87
N ALA A 45 23.29 45.72 -12.86
CA ALA A 45 23.23 44.26 -12.88
C ALA A 45 21.87 43.86 -12.30
N ALA A 46 20.92 43.62 -13.21
CA ALA A 46 19.69 42.90 -12.87
C ALA A 46 20.08 41.62 -12.13
N GLN A 47 19.85 41.61 -10.82
CA GLN A 47 19.82 40.38 -10.05
C GLN A 47 18.64 39.57 -10.59
N VAL A 48 18.95 38.60 -11.43
CA VAL A 48 18.07 37.47 -11.67
C VAL A 48 18.07 36.69 -10.35
N SER A 49 17.10 37.02 -9.50
CA SER A 49 16.68 36.17 -8.39
C SER A 49 16.09 34.92 -9.05
N GLY A 50 16.92 33.95 -9.35
CA GLY A 50 16.45 32.60 -9.54
C GLY A 50 15.93 32.13 -8.19
N SER A 51 14.63 32.27 -7.93
CA SER A 51 13.96 31.45 -6.98
C SER A 51 14.07 30.04 -7.52
N SER A 52 15.04 29.27 -7.03
CA SER A 52 14.89 27.83 -7.04
C SER A 52 13.69 27.58 -6.13
N ASP A 53 12.50 27.42 -6.69
CA ASP A 53 11.38 26.86 -5.95
C ASP A 53 11.86 25.53 -5.43
N ALA A 54 12.16 25.46 -4.14
CA ALA A 54 12.59 24.24 -3.50
C ALA A 54 11.40 23.30 -3.59
N GLN A 55 11.53 22.24 -4.40
CA GLN A 55 10.52 21.21 -4.56
C GLN A 55 10.27 20.57 -3.20
N THR A 56 9.01 20.53 -2.76
CA THR A 56 8.62 19.86 -1.51
C THR A 56 8.48 18.38 -1.78
N THR A 57 9.27 17.53 -1.12
CA THR A 57 9.11 16.07 -1.23
C THR A 57 8.12 15.59 -0.17
N VAL A 58 7.18 14.72 -0.60
CA VAL A 58 6.24 13.99 0.28
C VAL A 58 6.44 12.51 0.06
N LYS A 59 6.85 11.78 1.10
CA LYS A 59 7.01 10.33 1.07
C LYS A 59 5.68 9.65 1.43
N LEU A 60 5.11 8.93 0.47
CA LEU A 60 3.86 8.20 0.62
C LEU A 60 4.13 6.69 0.73
N GLY A 61 3.85 6.12 1.89
CA GLY A 61 3.91 4.66 2.11
C GLY A 61 2.71 3.96 1.49
N VAL A 62 2.98 2.95 0.66
CA VAL A 62 1.96 2.14 -0.02
C VAL A 62 2.30 0.65 0.10
N VAL A 63 1.30 -0.24 -0.05
CA VAL A 63 1.52 -1.69 0.03
C VAL A 63 1.18 -2.34 -1.30
N GLY A 64 2.24 -2.73 -2.03
CA GLY A 64 2.14 -3.34 -3.34
C GLY A 64 2.36 -2.35 -4.50
N ALA A 65 2.69 -2.91 -5.67
CA ALA A 65 3.06 -2.12 -6.86
C ALA A 65 1.87 -1.41 -7.50
N ILE A 66 0.66 -1.98 -7.35
CA ILE A 66 -0.58 -1.45 -7.95
C ILE A 66 -0.88 -0.01 -7.55
N TYR A 67 -0.38 0.43 -6.39
CA TYR A 67 -0.60 1.80 -5.91
C TYR A 67 0.10 2.86 -6.75
N GLU A 68 1.22 2.54 -7.42
CA GLU A 68 1.88 3.50 -8.32
C GLU A 68 0.97 3.86 -9.49
N ASP A 69 0.26 2.89 -10.07
CA ASP A 69 -0.68 3.12 -11.16
C ASP A 69 -1.89 3.95 -10.70
N ILE A 70 -2.42 3.64 -9.50
CA ILE A 70 -3.58 4.35 -8.93
C ILE A 70 -3.24 5.81 -8.62
N TRP A 71 -2.02 6.08 -8.15
CA TRP A 71 -1.56 7.41 -7.74
C TRP A 71 -0.89 8.19 -8.86
N ALA A 72 -0.71 7.60 -10.05
CA ALA A 72 0.00 8.26 -11.16
C ALA A 72 -0.60 9.62 -11.53
N PRO A 73 -1.94 9.80 -11.67
CA PRO A 73 -2.53 11.12 -11.95
C PRO A 73 -2.26 12.14 -10.86
N ALA A 74 -2.38 11.73 -9.59
CA ALA A 74 -2.12 12.60 -8.46
C ALA A 74 -0.65 13.05 -8.41
N LYS A 75 0.28 12.13 -8.67
CA LYS A 75 1.72 12.42 -8.72
C LYS A 75 2.04 13.44 -9.81
N GLU A 76 1.49 13.28 -11.01
CA GLU A 76 1.68 14.23 -12.12
C GLU A 76 1.15 15.62 -11.75
N LYS A 77 -0.07 15.71 -11.23
CA LYS A 77 -0.69 16.96 -10.80
C LYS A 77 0.11 17.66 -9.69
N LEU A 78 0.60 16.91 -8.71
CA LEU A 78 1.41 17.44 -7.62
C LEU A 78 2.76 17.96 -8.10
N ALA A 79 3.39 17.31 -9.09
CA ALA A 79 4.62 17.79 -9.69
C ALA A 79 4.48 19.18 -10.34
N ASP A 80 3.33 19.45 -10.99
CA ASP A 80 3.01 20.76 -11.55
C ASP A 80 2.84 21.83 -10.47
N GLU A 81 2.54 21.42 -9.22
CA GLU A 81 2.42 22.29 -8.03
C GLU A 81 3.72 22.39 -7.21
N GLY A 82 4.84 21.82 -7.71
CA GLY A 82 6.14 21.83 -7.04
C GLY A 82 6.24 20.83 -5.88
N ILE A 83 5.37 19.79 -5.85
CA ILE A 83 5.40 18.73 -4.85
C ILE A 83 5.86 17.43 -5.54
N ASP A 84 6.97 16.85 -5.05
CA ASP A 84 7.46 15.55 -5.49
C ASP A 84 6.88 14.45 -4.58
N LEU A 85 5.95 13.66 -5.11
CA LEU A 85 5.37 12.52 -4.41
C LEU A 85 6.28 11.29 -4.62
N GLU A 86 7.01 10.90 -3.57
CA GLU A 86 7.89 9.73 -3.55
C GLU A 86 7.18 8.53 -2.93
N PHE A 87 7.04 7.42 -3.69
CA PHE A 87 6.46 6.20 -3.15
C PHE A 87 7.48 5.39 -2.37
N VAL A 88 7.11 5.00 -1.14
CA VAL A 88 7.83 4.04 -0.32
C VAL A 88 7.00 2.77 -0.26
N GLN A 89 7.44 1.73 -1.00
CA GLN A 89 6.70 0.48 -1.09
C GLN A 89 6.99 -0.45 0.09
N PHE A 90 5.93 -1.00 0.66
CA PHE A 90 5.96 -2.04 1.67
C PHE A 90 5.35 -3.34 1.12
N SER A 91 5.74 -4.47 1.70
CA SER A 91 5.26 -5.80 1.30
C SER A 91 4.18 -6.38 2.22
N ASP A 92 3.90 -5.72 3.34
CA ASP A 92 2.94 -6.16 4.35
C ASP A 92 2.18 -4.97 4.95
N TYR A 93 1.13 -5.26 5.73
CA TYR A 93 0.30 -4.24 6.36
C TYR A 93 0.82 -3.76 7.74
N VAL A 94 1.78 -4.46 8.34
CA VAL A 94 2.25 -4.19 9.71
C VAL A 94 3.24 -3.02 9.75
N THR A 95 4.12 -2.93 8.75
CA THR A 95 5.25 -2.00 8.74
C THR A 95 4.87 -0.53 8.47
N PRO A 96 3.90 -0.19 7.58
CA PRO A 96 3.70 1.20 7.14
C PRO A 96 3.26 2.17 8.26
N ASN A 97 2.41 1.74 9.20
CA ASN A 97 1.98 2.59 10.31
C ASN A 97 3.13 2.89 11.28
N ASN A 98 4.01 1.92 11.51
CA ASN A 98 5.22 2.13 12.30
C ASN A 98 6.17 3.12 11.61
N ALA A 99 6.39 2.98 10.29
CA ALA A 99 7.22 3.90 9.52
C ALA A 99 6.65 5.33 9.53
N LEU A 100 5.31 5.47 9.43
CA LEU A 100 4.64 6.76 9.53
C LEU A 100 4.83 7.38 10.92
N ALA A 101 4.56 6.62 11.98
CA ALA A 101 4.69 7.10 13.37
C ALA A 101 6.12 7.52 13.71
N ASN A 102 7.14 6.85 13.13
CA ASN A 102 8.55 7.17 13.33
C ASN A 102 9.08 8.31 12.41
N GLY A 103 8.26 8.85 11.51
CA GLY A 103 8.68 9.91 10.59
C GLY A 103 9.59 9.44 9.44
N GLU A 104 9.61 8.15 9.13
CA GLU A 104 10.36 7.59 8.00
C GLU A 104 9.65 7.89 6.67
N ILE A 105 8.31 8.00 6.72
CA ILE A 105 7.42 8.48 5.66
C ILE A 105 6.53 9.61 6.20
N ASP A 106 5.97 10.41 5.30
CA ASP A 106 5.12 11.55 5.66
C ASP A 106 3.65 11.18 5.75
N LEU A 107 3.21 10.32 4.82
CA LEU A 107 1.84 9.82 4.69
C LEU A 107 1.89 8.31 4.41
N ASN A 108 0.77 7.60 4.69
CA ASN A 108 0.54 6.31 4.08
C ASN A 108 -0.88 6.21 3.49
N ALA A 109 -1.04 5.34 2.47
CA ALA A 109 -2.32 5.11 1.80
C ALA A 109 -2.41 3.64 1.37
N PHE A 110 -2.78 2.74 2.30
CA PHE A 110 -2.87 1.31 2.04
C PHE A 110 -3.99 0.61 2.82
N GLN A 111 -4.54 1.27 3.84
CA GLN A 111 -5.38 0.69 4.87
C GLN A 111 -6.79 1.28 4.88
N HIS A 112 -7.74 0.52 5.37
CA HIS A 112 -9.09 0.99 5.63
C HIS A 112 -9.25 1.50 7.07
N ARG A 113 -10.35 2.23 7.32
CA ARG A 113 -10.60 2.94 8.58
C ARG A 113 -10.52 2.03 9.81
N ILE A 114 -11.15 0.85 9.76
CA ILE A 114 -11.17 -0.05 10.92
C ILE A 114 -9.79 -0.69 11.17
N TYR A 115 -8.97 -0.91 10.12
CA TYR A 115 -7.60 -1.37 10.30
C TYR A 115 -6.76 -0.30 11.00
N LEU A 116 -6.84 0.96 10.53
CA LEU A 116 -6.17 2.09 11.19
C LEU A 116 -6.57 2.20 12.67
N GLN A 117 -7.86 2.11 13.00
CA GLN A 117 -8.34 2.19 14.37
C GLN A 117 -7.80 1.03 15.23
N SER A 118 -7.80 -0.20 14.70
CA SER A 118 -7.24 -1.37 15.39
C SER A 118 -5.75 -1.22 15.68
N GLU A 119 -4.99 -0.64 14.76
CA GLU A 119 -3.57 -0.36 14.94
C GLU A 119 -3.32 0.75 15.99
N ILE A 120 -4.12 1.82 15.97
CA ILE A 120 -4.08 2.87 16.99
C ILE A 120 -4.38 2.29 18.37
N ASP A 121 -5.43 1.49 18.50
CA ASP A 121 -5.84 0.88 19.77
C ASP A 121 -4.77 -0.11 20.30
N SER A 122 -4.09 -0.82 19.40
CA SER A 122 -3.12 -1.84 19.76
C SER A 122 -1.73 -1.28 20.08
N TYR A 123 -1.29 -0.26 19.37
CA TYR A 123 0.08 0.26 19.44
C TYR A 123 0.18 1.69 19.96
N GLY A 124 -0.93 2.42 20.09
CA GLY A 124 -0.95 3.80 20.56
C GLY A 124 -0.37 4.79 19.56
N TYR A 125 -0.47 4.50 18.26
CA TYR A 125 0.01 5.43 17.22
C TYR A 125 -0.77 6.74 17.24
N GLU A 126 -0.06 7.86 17.19
CA GLU A 126 -0.63 9.19 17.02
C GLU A 126 -0.71 9.55 15.53
N ILE A 127 -1.61 8.87 14.82
CA ILE A 127 -1.86 9.03 13.38
C ILE A 127 -3.36 9.20 13.14
N GLU A 128 -3.71 9.97 12.11
CA GLU A 128 -5.10 10.31 11.80
C GLU A 128 -5.40 10.09 10.31
N ASN A 129 -6.66 9.77 9.99
CA ASN A 129 -7.20 9.81 8.64
C ASN A 129 -7.36 11.25 8.19
N ILE A 130 -6.72 11.64 7.09
CA ILE A 130 -6.78 12.99 6.51
C ILE A 130 -7.53 13.05 5.18
N GLY A 131 -7.89 11.91 4.60
CA GLY A 131 -8.64 11.84 3.35
C GLY A 131 -9.01 10.40 2.99
N ASN A 132 -10.23 10.20 2.52
CA ASN A 132 -10.68 8.89 2.07
C ASN A 132 -10.28 8.66 0.61
N THR A 133 -10.09 7.41 0.22
CA THR A 133 -9.63 7.08 -1.13
C THR A 133 -10.65 6.24 -1.89
N PHE A 134 -10.79 4.97 -1.55
CA PHE A 134 -11.65 4.02 -2.25
C PHE A 134 -12.05 2.85 -1.34
N ILE A 135 -12.98 2.04 -1.82
CA ILE A 135 -13.20 0.68 -1.33
C ILE A 135 -12.88 -0.31 -2.44
N ILE A 136 -12.33 -1.47 -2.05
CA ILE A 136 -12.06 -2.60 -2.96
C ILE A 136 -12.64 -3.88 -2.37
N PRO A 137 -13.05 -4.85 -3.23
CA PRO A 137 -13.59 -6.11 -2.78
C PRO A 137 -12.53 -7.00 -2.10
N LEU A 138 -12.99 -7.83 -1.19
CA LEU A 138 -12.26 -8.92 -0.57
C LEU A 138 -12.82 -10.24 -1.09
N ASN A 139 -12.32 -10.72 -2.23
CA ASN A 139 -12.91 -11.83 -2.95
C ASN A 139 -12.36 -13.19 -2.51
N LEU A 140 -13.16 -14.25 -2.70
CA LEU A 140 -12.77 -15.64 -2.52
C LEU A 140 -12.28 -16.22 -3.86
N TYR A 141 -11.05 -16.71 -3.91
CA TYR A 141 -10.41 -17.30 -5.09
C TYR A 141 -10.07 -18.77 -4.89
N SER A 142 -9.93 -19.51 -5.97
CA SER A 142 -9.49 -20.90 -5.96
C SER A 142 -8.84 -21.31 -7.27
N ASP A 143 -7.75 -22.07 -7.17
CA ASP A 143 -7.14 -22.77 -8.30
C ASP A 143 -7.74 -24.17 -8.53
N LYS A 144 -8.50 -24.67 -7.53
CA LYS A 144 -8.96 -26.08 -7.49
C LYS A 144 -10.43 -26.26 -7.84
N VAL A 145 -11.28 -25.29 -7.51
CA VAL A 145 -12.74 -25.32 -7.75
C VAL A 145 -13.18 -24.07 -8.51
N LYS A 146 -14.33 -24.14 -9.20
CA LYS A 146 -14.83 -23.05 -10.03
C LYS A 146 -16.03 -22.31 -9.43
N SER A 147 -16.59 -22.86 -8.37
CA SER A 147 -17.71 -22.23 -7.63
C SER A 147 -17.69 -22.65 -6.16
N VAL A 148 -18.35 -21.86 -5.32
CA VAL A 148 -18.54 -22.18 -3.89
C VAL A 148 -19.25 -23.52 -3.69
N ASP A 149 -20.16 -23.92 -4.60
CA ASP A 149 -20.90 -25.17 -4.51
C ASP A 149 -20.02 -26.41 -4.61
N GLU A 150 -18.86 -26.30 -5.29
CA GLU A 150 -17.91 -27.39 -5.46
C GLU A 150 -17.05 -27.64 -4.21
N LEU A 151 -17.01 -26.70 -3.25
CA LEU A 151 -16.34 -26.89 -1.96
C LEU A 151 -16.99 -28.06 -1.18
N LYS A 152 -16.17 -28.85 -0.49
CA LYS A 152 -16.58 -30.06 0.23
C LYS A 152 -16.14 -30.02 1.69
N ASP A 153 -16.75 -30.89 2.50
CA ASP A 153 -16.30 -31.11 3.86
C ASP A 153 -14.84 -31.54 3.90
N GLY A 154 -14.06 -30.91 4.76
CA GLY A 154 -12.64 -31.13 4.91
C GLY A 154 -11.75 -30.25 4.04
N ASP A 155 -12.32 -29.47 3.11
CA ASP A 155 -11.58 -28.48 2.31
C ASP A 155 -11.02 -27.37 3.21
N THR A 156 -9.85 -26.86 2.84
CA THR A 156 -9.18 -25.77 3.55
C THR A 156 -9.42 -24.43 2.84
N VAL A 157 -9.85 -23.42 3.60
CA VAL A 157 -10.04 -22.05 3.13
C VAL A 157 -9.11 -21.13 3.92
N ALA A 158 -8.19 -20.46 3.25
CA ALA A 158 -7.30 -19.47 3.86
C ALA A 158 -8.00 -18.11 4.00
N ILE A 159 -7.76 -17.43 5.11
CA ILE A 159 -8.23 -16.06 5.38
C ILE A 159 -7.08 -15.22 5.97
N PRO A 160 -7.12 -13.87 5.90
CA PRO A 160 -6.16 -13.01 6.59
C PRO A 160 -6.14 -13.25 8.11
N ASP A 161 -4.94 -13.18 8.71
CA ASP A 161 -4.69 -13.41 10.14
C ASP A 161 -4.83 -12.15 11.00
N ASP A 162 -4.97 -10.97 10.40
CA ASP A 162 -5.25 -9.76 11.15
C ASP A 162 -6.75 -9.65 11.51
N ALA A 163 -7.04 -9.10 12.69
CA ALA A 163 -8.39 -9.11 13.27
C ALA A 163 -9.45 -8.48 12.34
N THR A 164 -9.10 -7.43 11.60
CA THR A 164 -10.08 -6.68 10.81
C THR A 164 -10.34 -7.29 9.43
N ASN A 165 -9.28 -7.70 8.71
CA ASN A 165 -9.44 -8.41 7.44
C ASN A 165 -9.91 -9.85 7.65
N GLY A 166 -9.46 -10.53 8.71
CA GLY A 166 -9.98 -11.84 9.12
C GLY A 166 -11.46 -11.78 9.40
N GLY A 167 -11.91 -10.80 10.19
CA GLY A 167 -13.33 -10.57 10.47
C GLY A 167 -14.14 -10.29 9.19
N ARG A 168 -13.61 -9.45 8.27
CA ARG A 168 -14.24 -9.20 6.97
C ARG A 168 -14.30 -10.47 6.12
N ALA A 169 -13.24 -11.28 6.13
CA ALA A 169 -13.21 -12.55 5.41
C ALA A 169 -14.27 -13.52 5.92
N LEU A 170 -14.51 -13.59 7.24
CA LEU A 170 -15.60 -14.40 7.81
C LEU A 170 -16.98 -13.92 7.31
N LYS A 171 -17.20 -12.60 7.19
CA LYS A 171 -18.44 -12.06 6.60
C LYS A 171 -18.59 -12.44 5.13
N VAL A 172 -17.48 -12.47 4.37
CA VAL A 172 -17.48 -12.95 2.98
C VAL A 172 -17.83 -14.44 2.92
N LEU A 173 -17.28 -15.28 3.80
CA LEU A 173 -17.61 -16.70 3.87
C LEU A 173 -19.07 -16.95 4.28
N GLU A 174 -19.63 -16.12 5.16
CA GLU A 174 -21.05 -16.17 5.50
C GLU A 174 -21.93 -15.79 4.32
N ALA A 175 -21.62 -14.68 3.64
CA ALA A 175 -22.36 -14.24 2.45
C ALA A 175 -22.25 -15.28 1.31
N ALA A 176 -21.13 -15.99 1.20
CA ALA A 176 -20.96 -17.13 0.32
C ALA A 176 -21.71 -18.39 0.73
N GLY A 177 -22.38 -18.37 1.89
CA GLY A 177 -23.17 -19.50 2.40
C GLY A 177 -22.35 -20.66 2.97
N LEU A 178 -21.07 -20.46 3.26
CA LEU A 178 -20.18 -21.50 3.78
C LEU A 178 -20.29 -21.67 5.30
N ILE A 179 -20.52 -20.58 6.00
CA ILE A 179 -20.66 -20.52 7.46
C ILE A 179 -21.86 -19.67 7.85
N LYS A 180 -22.23 -19.70 9.13
CA LYS A 180 -23.13 -18.74 9.75
C LYS A 180 -22.43 -18.16 10.98
N LEU A 181 -22.42 -16.83 11.10
CA LEU A 181 -21.87 -16.11 12.24
C LEU A 181 -22.92 -15.95 13.34
N LYS A 182 -22.47 -15.75 14.57
CA LYS A 182 -23.33 -15.41 15.70
C LYS A 182 -24.01 -14.07 15.48
N ASP A 183 -25.24 -13.93 15.97
CA ASP A 183 -25.98 -12.67 15.88
C ASP A 183 -25.26 -11.54 16.63
N GLY A 184 -25.27 -10.33 16.06
CA GLY A 184 -24.64 -9.14 16.64
C GLY A 184 -23.13 -9.11 16.48
N ALA A 185 -22.58 -9.94 15.61
CA ALA A 185 -21.19 -9.97 15.26
C ALA A 185 -20.73 -8.60 14.68
N ASP A 186 -19.73 -7.98 15.30
CA ASP A 186 -19.14 -6.70 14.93
C ASP A 186 -18.03 -6.89 13.86
N PHE A 187 -17.10 -5.95 13.75
CA PHE A 187 -16.04 -5.98 12.74
C PHE A 187 -14.84 -6.84 13.14
N ASN A 188 -14.54 -6.99 14.44
CA ASN A 188 -13.40 -7.76 14.95
C ASN A 188 -13.80 -9.22 15.25
N LEU A 189 -14.26 -9.92 14.20
CA LEU A 189 -14.69 -11.31 14.29
C LEU A 189 -13.51 -12.27 14.28
N THR A 190 -13.66 -13.38 14.99
CA THR A 190 -12.73 -14.50 15.01
C THR A 190 -13.43 -15.79 14.59
N VAL A 191 -12.69 -16.85 14.36
CA VAL A 191 -13.27 -18.18 14.07
C VAL A 191 -14.19 -18.70 15.19
N ASP A 192 -14.02 -18.19 16.43
CA ASP A 192 -14.89 -18.52 17.55
C ASP A 192 -16.30 -17.91 17.43
N ASP A 193 -16.48 -16.92 16.55
CA ASP A 193 -17.78 -16.29 16.27
C ASP A 193 -18.60 -17.05 15.22
N ILE A 194 -18.08 -18.14 14.69
CA ILE A 194 -18.83 -19.02 13.81
C ILE A 194 -19.82 -19.83 14.63
N GLU A 195 -21.12 -19.62 14.37
CA GLU A 195 -22.20 -20.38 14.98
C GLU A 195 -22.36 -21.76 14.34
N THR A 196 -22.28 -21.81 13.01
CA THR A 196 -22.49 -23.03 12.23
C THR A 196 -21.63 -23.06 10.98
N TYR A 197 -21.08 -24.22 10.71
CA TYR A 197 -20.45 -24.53 9.43
C TYR A 197 -21.47 -25.21 8.52
N ASN A 198 -21.92 -24.52 7.48
CA ASN A 198 -22.83 -25.09 6.46
C ASN A 198 -22.12 -26.14 5.59
N LYS A 199 -20.80 -25.94 5.40
CA LYS A 199 -19.83 -26.95 4.93
C LYS A 199 -18.71 -27.05 5.95
N GLN A 200 -18.31 -28.26 6.33
CA GLN A 200 -17.28 -28.51 7.34
C GLN A 200 -15.88 -28.19 6.79
N ILE A 201 -15.70 -26.93 6.37
CA ILE A 201 -14.41 -26.42 5.91
C ILE A 201 -13.45 -26.21 7.10
N LYS A 202 -12.15 -26.27 6.81
CA LYS A 202 -11.09 -25.85 7.74
C LYS A 202 -10.68 -24.44 7.39
N ILE A 203 -10.73 -23.53 8.34
CA ILE A 203 -10.24 -22.17 8.17
C ILE A 203 -8.76 -22.14 8.58
N GLU A 204 -7.92 -21.59 7.72
CA GLU A 204 -6.49 -21.38 7.95
C GLU A 204 -6.21 -19.87 7.91
N GLU A 205 -5.79 -19.31 9.06
CA GLU A 205 -5.46 -17.90 9.19
C GLU A 205 -4.01 -17.68 8.78
N LEU A 206 -3.78 -16.87 7.75
CA LEU A 206 -2.47 -16.62 7.15
C LEU A 206 -2.26 -15.11 6.95
N LYS A 207 -0.99 -14.69 6.91
CA LYS A 207 -0.69 -13.30 6.53
C LYS A 207 -1.30 -12.98 5.17
N ALA A 208 -2.00 -11.85 5.07
CA ALA A 208 -2.75 -11.47 3.87
C ALA A 208 -1.89 -11.50 2.59
N ASN A 209 -0.63 -11.09 2.67
CA ASN A 209 0.30 -11.03 1.53
C ASN A 209 0.72 -12.41 0.98
N ILE A 210 0.60 -13.48 1.77
CA ILE A 210 0.99 -14.82 1.29
C ILE A 210 -0.18 -15.62 0.74
N ILE A 211 -1.43 -15.26 1.06
CA ILE A 211 -2.62 -16.03 0.64
C ILE A 211 -2.66 -16.25 -0.88
N PRO A 212 -2.40 -15.26 -1.76
CA PRO A 212 -2.42 -15.48 -3.20
C PRO A 212 -1.49 -16.61 -3.64
N SER A 213 -0.28 -16.69 -3.06
CA SER A 213 0.70 -17.71 -3.39
C SER A 213 0.39 -19.10 -2.82
N THR A 214 -0.51 -19.19 -1.83
CA THR A 214 -0.93 -20.45 -1.20
C THR A 214 -2.15 -21.10 -1.86
N LEU A 215 -2.78 -20.44 -2.87
CA LEU A 215 -3.98 -20.97 -3.54
C LEU A 215 -3.77 -22.37 -4.15
N ALA A 216 -2.55 -22.69 -4.57
CA ALA A 216 -2.20 -24.03 -5.04
C ALA A 216 -2.25 -25.10 -3.91
N ASP A 217 -2.00 -24.72 -2.65
CA ASP A 217 -1.93 -25.62 -1.51
C ASP A 217 -3.28 -25.78 -0.81
N VAL A 218 -4.02 -24.70 -0.60
CA VAL A 218 -5.38 -24.70 -0.01
C VAL A 218 -6.46 -24.95 -1.07
N THR A 219 -7.72 -25.17 -0.66
CA THR A 219 -8.82 -25.32 -1.62
C THR A 219 -9.32 -23.98 -2.12
N ALA A 220 -9.38 -22.96 -1.25
CA ALA A 220 -9.73 -21.59 -1.63
C ALA A 220 -9.07 -20.60 -0.65
N GLY A 221 -9.05 -19.32 -1.00
CA GLY A 221 -8.53 -18.26 -0.15
C GLY A 221 -9.26 -16.95 -0.34
N VAL A 222 -9.55 -16.26 0.76
CA VAL A 222 -10.07 -14.89 0.75
C VAL A 222 -8.88 -13.94 0.62
N VAL A 223 -8.82 -13.18 -0.48
CA VAL A 223 -7.63 -12.40 -0.86
C VAL A 223 -7.95 -10.92 -0.89
N ASN A 224 -7.15 -10.11 -0.18
CA ASN A 224 -7.23 -8.66 -0.23
C ASN A 224 -6.99 -8.12 -1.65
N GLY A 225 -7.77 -7.13 -2.07
CA GLY A 225 -7.84 -6.69 -3.45
C GLY A 225 -6.51 -6.24 -4.05
N ASN A 226 -5.68 -5.48 -3.30
CA ASN A 226 -4.37 -5.07 -3.78
C ASN A 226 -3.44 -6.27 -4.02
N TYR A 227 -3.40 -7.24 -3.08
CA TYR A 227 -2.60 -8.46 -3.26
C TYR A 227 -3.14 -9.36 -4.38
N ALA A 228 -4.46 -9.38 -4.59
CA ALA A 228 -5.05 -10.10 -5.70
C ALA A 228 -4.55 -9.54 -7.03
N LEU A 229 -4.62 -8.21 -7.22
CA LEU A 229 -4.16 -7.53 -8.43
C LEU A 229 -2.64 -7.67 -8.64
N ASP A 230 -1.84 -7.45 -7.61
CA ASP A 230 -0.37 -7.61 -7.68
C ASP A 230 0.05 -9.04 -8.04
N PHE A 231 -0.72 -10.03 -7.61
CA PHE A 231 -0.50 -11.44 -7.97
C PHE A 231 -1.03 -11.81 -9.36
N GLY A 232 -1.81 -10.93 -9.98
CA GLY A 232 -2.41 -11.12 -11.30
C GLY A 232 -3.75 -11.87 -11.29
N LEU A 233 -4.41 -12.00 -10.12
CA LEU A 233 -5.76 -12.54 -10.03
C LEU A 233 -6.75 -11.54 -10.59
N LYS A 234 -7.74 -12.02 -11.32
CA LYS A 234 -8.78 -11.18 -11.91
C LYS A 234 -10.09 -11.35 -11.15
N THR A 235 -10.88 -10.28 -11.13
CA THR A 235 -12.20 -10.31 -10.48
C THR A 235 -13.11 -11.41 -11.03
N GLU A 236 -13.04 -11.68 -12.32
CA GLU A 236 -13.81 -12.74 -12.99
C GLU A 236 -13.43 -14.15 -12.56
N ASP A 237 -12.20 -14.35 -12.05
CA ASP A 237 -11.70 -15.64 -11.60
C ASP A 237 -12.14 -15.96 -10.15
N ALA A 238 -12.70 -14.99 -9.42
CA ALA A 238 -13.20 -15.21 -8.07
C ALA A 238 -14.40 -16.18 -8.07
N ILE A 239 -14.35 -17.19 -7.20
CA ILE A 239 -15.46 -18.14 -7.00
C ILE A 239 -16.60 -17.55 -6.17
N TYR A 240 -16.30 -16.47 -5.42
CA TYR A 240 -17.28 -15.58 -4.78
C TYR A 240 -16.75 -14.14 -4.76
N LYS A 241 -17.61 -13.19 -5.10
CA LYS A 241 -17.29 -11.76 -5.12
C LYS A 241 -17.90 -11.07 -3.91
N ASP A 242 -17.09 -10.31 -3.19
CA ASP A 242 -17.56 -9.42 -2.12
C ASP A 242 -18.44 -8.30 -2.74
N ASP A 243 -19.70 -8.24 -2.35
CA ASP A 243 -20.68 -7.24 -2.82
C ASP A 243 -21.00 -6.17 -1.76
N LYS A 244 -20.39 -6.23 -0.58
CA LYS A 244 -20.59 -5.30 0.53
C LYS A 244 -19.60 -4.13 0.46
N LEU A 245 -19.74 -3.32 -0.60
CA LEU A 245 -18.83 -2.22 -0.93
C LEU A 245 -19.37 -0.83 -0.51
N ASP A 246 -20.38 -0.79 0.34
CA ASP A 246 -21.01 0.42 0.90
C ASP A 246 -20.69 0.67 2.38
N ILE A 247 -19.87 -0.19 2.99
CA ILE A 247 -19.52 -0.13 4.42
C ILE A 247 -18.38 0.85 4.62
N GLU A 248 -18.63 1.97 5.32
CA GLU A 248 -17.65 3.05 5.54
C GLU A 248 -16.40 2.61 6.29
N GLU A 249 -16.52 1.67 7.21
CA GLU A 249 -15.41 1.12 7.99
C GLU A 249 -14.34 0.46 7.11
N TYR A 250 -14.72 0.02 5.91
CA TYR A 250 -13.82 -0.57 4.92
C TYR A 250 -13.32 0.43 3.86
N TRP A 251 -13.65 1.72 3.97
CA TRP A 251 -13.07 2.74 3.09
C TRP A 251 -11.59 2.90 3.37
N ASN A 252 -10.79 2.81 2.34
CA ASN A 252 -9.38 3.08 2.39
C ASN A 252 -9.13 4.59 2.54
N LEU A 253 -7.95 4.94 3.06
CA LEU A 253 -7.67 6.30 3.49
C LEU A 253 -6.20 6.69 3.27
N ILE A 254 -5.95 7.99 3.42
CA ILE A 254 -4.62 8.58 3.57
C ILE A 254 -4.46 8.92 5.05
N ALA A 255 -3.38 8.44 5.68
CA ALA A 255 -3.07 8.75 7.07
C ALA A 255 -1.84 9.66 7.19
N ALA A 256 -1.86 10.54 8.19
CA ALA A 256 -0.77 11.43 8.58
C ALA A 256 -0.52 11.33 10.09
N ARG A 257 0.67 11.75 10.56
CA ARG A 257 0.91 11.94 11.99
C ARG A 257 0.06 13.09 12.53
N THR A 258 -0.51 12.93 13.71
CA THR A 258 -1.28 13.96 14.40
C THR A 258 -0.45 15.23 14.65
N GLU A 259 0.84 15.09 14.99
CA GLU A 259 1.75 16.23 15.20
C GLU A 259 1.91 17.10 13.95
N ASP A 260 1.96 16.50 12.76
CA ASP A 260 2.11 17.19 11.49
C ASP A 260 0.91 18.09 11.17
N LEU A 261 -0.27 17.74 11.69
CA LEU A 261 -1.49 18.52 11.51
C LEU A 261 -1.53 19.81 12.35
N SER A 262 -0.51 20.02 13.20
CA SER A 262 -0.30 21.28 13.92
C SER A 262 0.58 22.27 13.13
N ASP A 263 1.19 21.84 12.02
CA ASP A 263 1.99 22.69 11.13
C ASP A 263 1.16 23.14 9.92
N PRO A 264 0.81 24.43 9.80
CA PRO A 264 -0.02 24.91 8.68
C PRO A 264 0.60 24.65 7.30
N ALA A 265 1.94 24.61 7.17
CA ALA A 265 2.59 24.37 5.89
C ALA A 265 2.43 22.90 5.47
N LYS A 266 2.53 21.97 6.42
CA LYS A 266 2.26 20.54 6.17
C LYS A 266 0.79 20.30 5.84
N VAL A 267 -0.13 20.92 6.60
CA VAL A 267 -1.58 20.82 6.35
C VAL A 267 -1.91 21.29 4.94
N GLU A 268 -1.37 22.43 4.50
CA GLU A 268 -1.59 22.92 3.14
C GLU A 268 -1.06 21.94 2.07
N THR A 269 0.13 21.37 2.32
CA THR A 269 0.71 20.35 1.43
C THR A 269 -0.16 19.08 1.39
N TYR A 270 -0.64 18.61 2.54
CA TYR A 270 -1.46 17.40 2.64
C TYR A 270 -2.86 17.59 2.02
N LYS A 271 -3.46 18.81 2.15
CA LYS A 271 -4.68 19.17 1.42
C LYS A 271 -4.51 19.03 -0.09
N LYS A 272 -3.36 19.46 -0.63
CA LYS A 272 -3.04 19.28 -2.06
C LYS A 272 -2.90 17.82 -2.44
N VAL A 273 -2.24 16.99 -1.61
CA VAL A 273 -2.12 15.55 -1.86
C VAL A 273 -3.49 14.88 -1.89
N VAL A 274 -4.36 15.16 -0.90
CA VAL A 274 -5.73 14.63 -0.86
C VAL A 274 -6.53 15.07 -2.09
N ALA A 275 -6.51 16.37 -2.43
CA ALA A 275 -7.23 16.92 -3.57
C ALA A 275 -6.71 16.41 -4.92
N ALA A 276 -5.41 16.15 -5.03
CA ALA A 276 -4.82 15.57 -6.24
C ALA A 276 -5.31 14.13 -6.45
N PHE A 277 -5.39 13.33 -5.37
CA PHE A 277 -5.90 11.98 -5.43
C PHE A 277 -7.41 11.94 -5.70
N GLN A 278 -8.20 12.74 -5.00
CA GLN A 278 -9.67 12.80 -5.12
C GLN A 278 -10.08 13.58 -6.37
N SER A 279 -9.68 13.11 -7.56
CA SER A 279 -9.87 13.79 -8.84
C SER A 279 -10.56 12.88 -9.87
N ASP A 280 -11.16 13.50 -10.88
CA ASP A 280 -11.80 12.77 -11.99
C ASP A 280 -10.76 11.92 -12.76
N GLU A 281 -9.51 12.34 -12.81
CA GLU A 281 -8.41 11.60 -13.44
C GLU A 281 -8.10 10.31 -12.68
N THR A 282 -8.12 10.35 -11.36
CA THR A 282 -7.96 9.13 -10.54
C THR A 282 -9.16 8.20 -10.69
N GLU A 283 -10.38 8.74 -10.71
CA GLU A 283 -11.60 7.93 -10.96
C GLU A 283 -11.56 7.29 -12.35
N ALA A 284 -11.02 7.99 -13.36
CA ALA A 284 -10.83 7.43 -14.70
C ALA A 284 -9.87 6.22 -14.67
N VAL A 285 -8.79 6.27 -13.89
CA VAL A 285 -7.89 5.12 -13.69
C VAL A 285 -8.65 3.94 -13.08
N PHE A 286 -9.49 4.16 -12.07
CA PHE A 286 -10.31 3.10 -11.46
C PHE A 286 -11.22 2.40 -12.49
N ASN A 287 -11.82 3.18 -13.39
CA ASN A 287 -12.77 2.69 -14.37
C ASN A 287 -12.07 2.07 -15.59
N ASP A 288 -11.10 2.76 -16.18
CA ASP A 288 -10.52 2.42 -17.48
C ASP A 288 -9.43 1.35 -17.36
N GLN A 289 -8.60 1.40 -16.31
CA GLN A 289 -7.50 0.44 -16.13
C GLN A 289 -7.92 -0.77 -15.29
N PHE A 290 -8.79 -0.54 -14.28
CA PHE A 290 -9.19 -1.57 -13.33
C PHE A 290 -10.64 -2.01 -13.45
N GLY A 291 -11.37 -1.55 -14.48
CA GLY A 291 -12.74 -1.97 -14.76
C GLY A 291 -13.71 -1.73 -13.60
N GLY A 292 -13.48 -0.68 -12.80
CA GLY A 292 -14.30 -0.36 -11.65
C GLY A 292 -14.04 -1.25 -10.42
N TYR A 293 -12.87 -1.90 -10.35
CA TYR A 293 -12.47 -2.68 -9.19
C TYR A 293 -12.27 -1.83 -7.94
N PHE A 294 -11.73 -0.63 -8.12
CA PHE A 294 -11.68 0.42 -7.11
C PHE A 294 -12.92 1.30 -7.23
N ILE A 295 -13.61 1.52 -6.13
CA ILE A 295 -14.80 2.38 -6.09
C ILE A 295 -14.47 3.56 -5.18
N LYS A 296 -14.54 4.79 -5.71
CA LYS A 296 -14.28 5.99 -4.91
C LYS A 296 -15.20 6.04 -3.69
N ALA A 297 -14.66 6.44 -2.55
CA ALA A 297 -15.39 6.44 -1.29
C ALA A 297 -15.04 7.67 -0.45
N GLY A 298 -16.07 8.37 0.05
CA GLY A 298 -15.95 9.47 1.00
C GLY A 298 -15.19 10.70 0.49
N TRP A 299 -15.16 10.95 -0.83
CA TRP A 299 -14.51 12.13 -1.42
C TRP A 299 -15.26 13.44 -1.16
N ASP A 300 -16.48 13.36 -0.67
CA ASP A 300 -17.31 14.49 -0.23
C ASP A 300 -17.00 14.92 1.23
N GLN A 301 -16.14 14.20 1.93
CA GLN A 301 -15.75 14.47 3.31
C GLN A 301 -14.41 15.22 3.34
N ASP A 302 -14.41 16.51 3.71
CA ASP A 302 -13.18 17.27 3.95
C ASP A 302 -12.72 17.07 5.39
N LEU A 303 -11.78 16.13 5.59
CA LEU A 303 -11.25 15.78 6.91
C LEU A 303 -10.16 16.76 7.40
N LEU A 304 -9.75 17.70 6.56
CA LEU A 304 -8.77 18.75 6.89
C LEU A 304 -9.38 20.16 6.98
N ALA A 305 -10.72 20.30 6.92
CA ALA A 305 -11.40 21.59 6.91
C ALA A 305 -11.06 22.47 8.13
N ASP A 306 -10.94 21.84 9.31
CA ASP A 306 -10.72 22.51 10.60
C ASP A 306 -9.26 22.43 11.10
N LYS A 307 -8.32 21.97 10.26
CA LYS A 307 -6.91 21.83 10.61
C LYS A 307 -6.07 23.03 10.19
#